data_eff92335a5b612b9530845983012f709
#
_entry.id   eff92335a5b612b9530845983012f709
#
_cell.length_a   1.000
_cell.length_b   1.000
_cell.length_c   1.000
_cell.angle_alpha   90.00
_cell.angle_beta   90.00
_cell.angle_gamma   90.00
#
_symmetry.space_group_name_H-M   'P 1'
#
loop_
_entity.id
_entity.type
_entity.pdbx_description
1 polymer ?
#
loop_
_entity_poly.entity_id
_entity_poly.type
_entity_poly.pdbx_seq_one_letter_code
_entity_poly.pdbx_strand_id
1 'polypeptide(L)'
;MRTTTDNILSKAKQAYNREGLSYVLRSGLMMSLGYLFIYYYKMFKSSETFEFQGKTYHYFFHPYCTTWRNERTVAVPIIWDIVKRYEEKKKNILEVGNMLSYYFKVSHDILDKYEIKDGVINEDVVDFKPLKKYDLIVSILTLPEVGWYDTPRDLGKSIRAFENLRKLLSPDGQIVLVVGVGLHTQFEMSVRGKTIEFDKQGYMRHLKGYMWQEADWKDVKDVKYDKSVPTAHGILIGTIRTERSSSA
;
A
#
# COMPACT_ATOMS: atom_id res chain seq x y z
N MET A 1 16.68 21.99 -7.46
CA MET A 1 16.84 20.94 -6.45
C MET A 1 16.02 21.35 -5.23
N ARG A 2 14.81 20.79 -5.02
CA ARG A 2 14.02 21.07 -3.80
C ARG A 2 14.64 20.25 -2.67
N THR A 3 15.00 20.91 -1.59
CA THR A 3 15.59 20.24 -0.43
C THR A 3 14.53 19.38 0.28
N THR A 4 14.97 18.39 1.05
CA THR A 4 14.08 17.54 1.88
C THR A 4 13.20 18.40 2.79
N THR A 5 13.71 19.55 3.23
CA THR A 5 13.01 20.53 4.07
C THR A 5 11.85 21.21 3.32
N ASP A 6 12.05 21.55 2.03
CA ASP A 6 10.97 22.16 1.20
C ASP A 6 9.81 21.18 1.00
N ASN A 7 10.12 19.89 0.92
CA ASN A 7 9.11 18.82 0.79
C ASN A 7 8.31 18.64 2.10
N ILE A 8 8.96 18.70 3.26
CA ILE A 8 8.29 18.62 4.58
C ILE A 8 7.39 19.83 4.81
N LEU A 9 7.88 21.05 4.52
CA LEU A 9 7.11 22.28 4.68
C LEU A 9 5.89 22.31 3.74
N SER A 10 6.05 21.86 2.49
CA SER A 10 4.94 21.80 1.55
C SER A 10 3.87 20.79 1.97
N LYS A 11 4.27 19.62 2.46
CA LYS A 11 3.35 18.60 3.02
C LYS A 11 2.65 19.10 4.29
N ALA A 12 3.37 19.78 5.18
CA ALA A 12 2.79 20.38 6.38
C ALA A 12 1.78 21.48 6.04
N LYS A 13 2.06 22.34 5.04
CA LYS A 13 1.13 23.35 4.55
C LYS A 13 -0.11 22.73 3.91
N GLN A 14 0.03 21.69 3.12
CA GLN A 14 -1.12 20.96 2.58
C GLN A 14 -1.97 20.32 3.67
N ALA A 15 -1.34 19.68 4.66
CA ALA A 15 -2.04 19.12 5.81
C ALA A 15 -2.77 20.18 6.63
N TYR A 16 -2.13 21.34 6.86
CA TYR A 16 -2.75 22.48 7.53
C TYR A 16 -4.00 22.98 6.79
N ASN A 17 -3.90 23.16 5.48
CA ASN A 17 -5.01 23.65 4.66
C ASN A 17 -6.19 22.68 4.59
N ARG A 18 -5.94 21.37 4.77
CA ARG A 18 -6.98 20.31 4.70
C ARG A 18 -7.60 19.99 6.04
N GLU A 19 -6.79 19.85 7.06
CA GLU A 19 -7.17 19.24 8.35
C GLU A 19 -7.00 20.19 9.54
N GLY A 20 -6.39 21.37 9.32
CA GLY A 20 -6.19 22.39 10.35
C GLY A 20 -4.93 22.19 11.22
N LEU A 21 -4.68 23.19 12.09
CA LEU A 21 -3.48 23.28 12.92
C LEU A 21 -3.36 22.12 13.93
N SER A 22 -4.46 21.73 14.53
CA SER A 22 -4.49 20.62 15.52
C SER A 22 -4.02 19.30 14.94
N TYR A 23 -4.37 19.02 13.68
CA TYR A 23 -3.88 17.84 12.97
C TYR A 23 -2.38 17.89 12.72
N VAL A 24 -1.85 19.04 12.26
CA VAL A 24 -0.41 19.21 11.98
C VAL A 24 0.42 19.06 13.25
N LEU A 25 -0.01 19.69 14.36
CA LEU A 25 0.66 19.59 15.65
C LEU A 25 0.66 18.16 16.20
N ARG A 26 -0.51 17.50 16.13
CA ARG A 26 -0.65 16.10 16.58
C ARG A 26 0.18 15.16 15.73
N SER A 27 0.18 15.32 14.43
CA SER A 27 0.99 14.50 13.50
C SER A 27 2.48 14.71 13.71
N GLY A 28 2.92 15.97 13.91
CA GLY A 28 4.31 16.31 14.23
C GLY A 28 4.78 15.69 15.55
N LEU A 29 3.96 15.79 16.61
CA LEU A 29 4.23 15.15 17.90
C LEU A 29 4.30 13.62 17.76
N MET A 30 3.36 13.02 17.04
CA MET A 30 3.32 11.57 16.81
C MET A 30 4.53 11.08 16.00
N MET A 31 4.97 11.84 15.00
CA MET A 31 6.19 11.52 14.27
C MET A 31 7.43 11.60 15.18
N SER A 32 7.54 12.64 16.00
CA SER A 32 8.66 12.80 16.94
C SER A 32 8.71 11.70 18.00
N LEU A 33 7.56 11.35 18.58
CA LEU A 33 7.42 10.21 19.49
C LEU A 33 7.73 8.89 18.80
N GLY A 34 7.35 8.76 17.52
CA GLY A 34 7.64 7.59 16.69
C GLY A 34 9.14 7.28 16.61
N TYR A 35 9.99 8.31 16.51
CA TYR A 35 11.44 8.12 16.51
C TYR A 35 11.97 7.56 17.84
N LEU A 36 11.38 7.94 18.98
CA LEU A 36 11.75 7.39 20.28
C LEU A 36 11.27 5.95 20.44
N PHE A 37 10.03 5.69 20.07
CA PHE A 37 9.43 4.36 20.20
C PHE A 37 9.99 3.33 19.20
N ILE A 38 10.47 3.75 18.03
CA ILE A 38 10.98 2.82 17.03
C ILE A 38 12.19 2.03 17.54
N TYR A 39 13.09 2.65 18.34
CA TYR A 39 14.22 1.96 18.94
C TYR A 39 13.76 0.91 19.95
N TYR A 40 12.73 1.23 20.75
CA TYR A 40 12.10 0.27 21.64
C TYR A 40 11.53 -0.92 20.89
N TYR A 41 10.75 -0.67 19.83
CA TYR A 41 10.15 -1.75 19.04
C TYR A 41 11.20 -2.60 18.34
N LYS A 42 12.22 -1.99 17.74
CA LYS A 42 13.31 -2.72 17.10
C LYS A 42 14.12 -3.56 18.08
N MET A 43 14.31 -3.09 19.30
CA MET A 43 15.11 -3.79 20.32
C MET A 43 14.32 -4.92 20.99
N PHE A 44 13.06 -4.68 21.34
CA PHE A 44 12.30 -5.59 22.20
C PHE A 44 11.18 -6.34 21.48
N LYS A 45 10.81 -5.94 20.25
CA LYS A 45 9.65 -6.46 19.54
C LYS A 45 9.96 -7.02 18.14
N SER A 46 11.22 -6.93 17.69
CA SER A 46 11.62 -7.39 16.36
C SER A 46 11.53 -8.91 16.17
N SER A 47 11.54 -9.69 17.26
CA SER A 47 11.36 -11.14 17.24
C SER A 47 9.89 -11.57 17.21
N GLU A 48 8.95 -10.65 17.50
CA GLU A 48 7.53 -10.98 17.49
C GLU A 48 7.03 -11.21 16.07
N THR A 49 6.11 -12.15 15.93
CA THR A 49 5.61 -12.65 14.65
C THR A 49 4.10 -12.59 14.56
N PHE A 50 3.60 -12.70 13.35
CA PHE A 50 2.20 -12.92 13.03
C PHE A 50 2.08 -13.94 11.90
N GLU A 51 0.92 -14.56 11.81
CA GLU A 51 0.61 -15.52 10.76
C GLU A 51 -0.22 -14.87 9.66
N PHE A 52 0.03 -15.25 8.40
CA PHE A 52 -0.80 -14.91 7.27
C PHE A 52 -0.74 -16.02 6.21
N GLN A 53 -1.90 -16.62 5.91
CA GLN A 53 -2.05 -17.70 4.92
C GLN A 53 -1.08 -18.86 5.14
N GLY A 54 -0.94 -19.28 6.39
CA GLY A 54 -0.08 -20.41 6.80
C GLY A 54 1.41 -20.11 6.79
N LYS A 55 1.81 -18.84 6.66
CA LYS A 55 3.21 -18.42 6.73
C LYS A 55 3.42 -17.44 7.88
N THR A 56 4.50 -17.65 8.63
CA THR A 56 4.92 -16.76 9.73
C THR A 56 5.78 -15.62 9.20
N TYR A 57 5.48 -14.41 9.64
CA TYR A 57 6.20 -13.18 9.33
C TYR A 57 6.60 -12.45 10.60
N HIS A 58 7.72 -11.75 10.59
CA HIS A 58 8.07 -10.79 11.63
C HIS A 58 7.35 -9.46 11.40
N TYR A 59 6.92 -8.81 12.48
CA TYR A 59 6.41 -7.45 12.41
C TYR A 59 7.49 -6.50 11.88
N PHE A 60 7.09 -5.59 11.00
CA PHE A 60 7.99 -4.63 10.40
C PHE A 60 7.86 -3.25 11.07
N PHE A 61 8.94 -2.80 11.69
CA PHE A 61 8.97 -1.53 12.42
C PHE A 61 9.90 -0.54 11.73
N HIS A 62 9.34 0.57 11.24
CA HIS A 62 10.11 1.61 10.57
C HIS A 62 9.52 2.99 10.88
N PRO A 63 10.35 4.08 11.04
CA PRO A 63 9.85 5.42 11.33
C PRO A 63 9.05 6.02 10.17
N TYR A 64 9.41 5.69 8.92
CA TYR A 64 8.70 6.18 7.76
C TYR A 64 7.25 5.72 7.75
N CYS A 65 6.33 6.66 7.50
CA CYS A 65 4.88 6.43 7.51
C CYS A 65 4.35 5.78 8.80
N THR A 66 5.00 5.99 9.94
CA THR A 66 4.60 5.42 11.25
C THR A 66 4.33 3.92 11.21
N THR A 67 5.12 3.18 10.43
CA THR A 67 4.93 1.74 10.15
C THR A 67 4.86 0.87 11.40
N TRP A 68 5.38 1.34 12.53
CA TRP A 68 5.29 0.66 13.82
C TRP A 68 3.87 0.67 14.43
N ARG A 69 2.91 1.38 13.85
CA ARG A 69 1.59 1.62 14.44
C ARG A 69 0.42 1.38 13.50
N ASN A 70 0.65 1.21 12.22
CA ASN A 70 -0.40 1.08 11.22
C ASN A 70 -0.33 -0.24 10.44
N GLU A 71 -1.19 -0.40 9.48
CA GLU A 71 -1.33 -1.60 8.64
C GLU A 71 -0.05 -1.97 7.88
N ARG A 72 0.88 -1.02 7.66
CA ARG A 72 2.14 -1.29 6.97
C ARG A 72 3.06 -2.21 7.78
N THR A 73 2.84 -2.30 9.10
CA THR A 73 3.60 -3.21 9.98
C THR A 73 3.45 -4.68 9.58
N VAL A 74 2.33 -5.04 8.93
CA VAL A 74 2.06 -6.40 8.42
C VAL A 74 2.04 -6.44 6.89
N ALA A 75 1.55 -5.40 6.23
CA ALA A 75 1.46 -5.37 4.76
C ALA A 75 2.85 -5.39 4.10
N VAL A 76 3.79 -4.60 4.63
CA VAL A 76 5.15 -4.48 4.05
C VAL A 76 5.89 -5.82 4.03
N PRO A 77 6.02 -6.58 5.14
CA PRO A 77 6.75 -7.85 5.10
C PRO A 77 6.07 -8.90 4.21
N ILE A 78 4.74 -8.91 4.12
CA ILE A 78 4.02 -9.84 3.24
C ILE A 78 4.32 -9.51 1.77
N ILE A 79 4.17 -8.25 1.37
CA ILE A 79 4.41 -7.82 -0.02
C ILE A 79 5.88 -7.94 -0.39
N TRP A 80 6.79 -7.57 0.52
CA TRP A 80 8.23 -7.67 0.29
C TRP A 80 8.68 -9.13 0.06
N ASP A 81 8.13 -10.08 0.80
CA ASP A 81 8.39 -11.50 0.58
C ASP A 81 7.96 -11.96 -0.82
N ILE A 82 6.83 -11.45 -1.31
CA ILE A 82 6.37 -11.74 -2.67
C ILE A 82 7.33 -11.11 -3.69
N VAL A 83 7.64 -9.83 -3.55
CA VAL A 83 8.54 -9.09 -4.45
C VAL A 83 9.90 -9.77 -4.54
N LYS A 84 10.51 -10.11 -3.40
CA LYS A 84 11.82 -10.81 -3.38
C LYS A 84 11.83 -12.09 -4.20
N ARG A 85 10.81 -12.91 -4.10
CA ARG A 85 10.71 -14.16 -4.88
C ARG A 85 10.66 -13.92 -6.40
N TYR A 86 10.14 -12.77 -6.83
CA TYR A 86 10.12 -12.37 -8.24
C TYR A 86 11.45 -11.74 -8.65
N GLU A 87 12.09 -10.94 -7.81
CA GLU A 87 13.43 -10.38 -8.04
C GLU A 87 14.48 -11.49 -8.18
N GLU A 88 14.46 -12.50 -7.30
CA GLU A 88 15.35 -13.67 -7.38
C GLU A 88 15.24 -14.43 -8.71
N LYS A 89 14.04 -14.42 -9.31
CA LYS A 89 13.76 -15.01 -10.62
C LYS A 89 13.99 -14.03 -11.78
N LYS A 90 14.49 -12.84 -11.51
CA LYS A 90 14.72 -11.75 -12.50
C LYS A 90 13.48 -11.43 -13.33
N LYS A 91 12.32 -11.42 -12.68
CA LYS A 91 11.04 -11.13 -13.30
C LYS A 91 10.79 -9.61 -13.38
N ASN A 92 9.99 -9.19 -14.36
CA ASN A 92 9.57 -7.80 -14.48
C ASN A 92 8.54 -7.46 -13.39
N ILE A 93 8.86 -6.48 -12.56
CA ILE A 93 8.00 -6.06 -11.45
C ILE A 93 7.68 -4.59 -11.60
N LEU A 94 6.43 -4.21 -11.32
CA LEU A 94 5.96 -2.82 -11.20
C LEU A 94 5.38 -2.60 -9.81
N GLU A 95 5.87 -1.59 -9.12
CA GLU A 95 5.25 -1.06 -7.91
C GLU A 95 4.42 0.18 -8.27
N VAL A 96 3.14 0.19 -7.90
CA VAL A 96 2.25 1.36 -8.06
C VAL A 96 2.13 2.08 -6.73
N GLY A 97 2.69 3.30 -6.69
CA GLY A 97 2.98 4.04 -5.47
C GLY A 97 4.35 3.68 -4.92
N ASN A 98 5.16 4.67 -4.55
CA ASN A 98 6.50 4.45 -4.04
C ASN A 98 6.49 4.17 -2.53
N MET A 99 6.40 2.92 -2.14
CA MET A 99 6.41 2.51 -0.73
C MET A 99 7.68 1.72 -0.38
N LEU A 100 8.02 0.70 -1.17
CA LEU A 100 9.08 -0.24 -0.82
C LEU A 100 10.47 0.40 -0.88
N SER A 101 10.71 1.36 -1.78
CA SER A 101 12.02 2.04 -1.89
C SER A 101 12.40 2.89 -0.67
N TYR A 102 11.45 3.16 0.22
CA TYR A 102 11.72 3.82 1.50
C TYR A 102 12.24 2.87 2.59
N TYR A 103 12.05 1.58 2.37
CA TYR A 103 12.38 0.53 3.34
C TYR A 103 13.53 -0.35 2.89
N PHE A 104 13.62 -0.59 1.58
CA PHE A 104 14.52 -1.56 0.97
C PHE A 104 15.23 -0.95 -0.23
N LYS A 105 16.36 -1.53 -0.60
CA LYS A 105 16.97 -1.28 -1.91
C LYS A 105 16.20 -2.12 -2.93
N VAL A 106 15.50 -1.46 -3.83
CA VAL A 106 14.69 -2.09 -4.88
C VAL A 106 15.34 -1.92 -6.25
N SER A 107 15.07 -2.84 -7.17
CA SER A 107 15.57 -2.82 -8.56
C SER A 107 14.44 -2.83 -9.59
N HIS A 108 13.20 -2.88 -9.15
CA HIS A 108 12.03 -2.90 -10.00
C HIS A 108 11.54 -1.49 -10.39
N ASP A 109 10.65 -1.42 -11.39
CA ASP A 109 10.03 -0.16 -11.78
C ASP A 109 9.06 0.33 -10.70
N ILE A 110 9.09 1.64 -10.46
CA ILE A 110 8.19 2.32 -9.54
C ILE A 110 7.40 3.36 -10.34
N LEU A 111 6.08 3.29 -10.28
CA LEU A 111 5.16 4.24 -10.92
C LEU A 111 4.45 5.06 -9.84
N ASP A 112 4.75 6.36 -9.77
CA ASP A 112 4.08 7.30 -8.86
C ASP A 112 3.91 8.65 -9.53
N LYS A 113 2.66 9.11 -9.68
CA LYS A 113 2.32 10.36 -10.37
C LYS A 113 2.90 11.60 -9.68
N TYR A 114 3.00 11.59 -8.37
CA TYR A 114 3.26 12.78 -7.57
C TYR A 114 4.66 12.83 -6.96
N GLU A 115 5.31 11.70 -6.84
CA GLU A 115 6.62 11.64 -6.20
C GLU A 115 7.75 11.79 -7.22
N ILE A 116 8.38 12.98 -7.22
CA ILE A 116 9.53 13.30 -8.07
C ILE A 116 10.80 12.83 -7.37
N LYS A 117 11.33 11.68 -7.79
CA LYS A 117 12.54 11.05 -7.26
C LYS A 117 13.24 10.25 -8.34
N ASP A 118 14.57 10.17 -8.27
CA ASP A 118 15.35 9.34 -9.19
C ASP A 118 14.89 7.88 -9.13
N GLY A 119 14.68 7.27 -10.30
CA GLY A 119 14.19 5.90 -10.41
C GLY A 119 12.67 5.74 -10.29
N VAL A 120 11.92 6.83 -10.14
CA VAL A 120 10.45 6.82 -10.15
C VAL A 120 9.94 7.31 -11.51
N ILE A 121 9.02 6.57 -12.10
CA ILE A 121 8.31 6.92 -13.33
C ILE A 121 7.15 7.83 -12.91
N ASN A 122 7.21 9.13 -13.31
CA ASN A 122 6.20 10.10 -12.95
C ASN A 122 5.10 10.19 -14.01
N GLU A 123 4.27 9.16 -14.07
CA GLU A 123 3.12 9.11 -14.97
C GLU A 123 1.85 8.73 -14.21
N ASP A 124 0.70 9.09 -14.80
CA ASP A 124 -0.59 8.65 -14.26
C ASP A 124 -0.81 7.18 -14.61
N VAL A 125 -1.14 6.37 -13.60
CA VAL A 125 -1.35 4.94 -13.77
C VAL A 125 -2.44 4.59 -14.79
N VAL A 126 -3.41 5.47 -15.01
CA VAL A 126 -4.47 5.28 -16.03
C VAL A 126 -3.92 5.37 -17.44
N ASP A 127 -2.92 6.23 -17.64
CA ASP A 127 -2.36 6.54 -18.96
C ASP A 127 -1.03 5.80 -19.23
N PHE A 128 -0.47 5.15 -18.21
CA PHE A 128 0.81 4.45 -18.29
C PHE A 128 0.79 3.32 -19.32
N LYS A 129 1.67 3.40 -20.32
CA LYS A 129 1.76 2.45 -21.46
C LYS A 129 3.19 2.05 -21.75
N PRO A 130 3.81 1.25 -20.88
CA PRO A 130 5.18 0.79 -21.08
C PRO A 130 5.28 -0.19 -22.25
N LEU A 131 6.48 -0.29 -22.84
CA LEU A 131 6.75 -1.26 -23.92
C LEU A 131 6.82 -2.71 -23.41
N LYS A 132 7.14 -2.91 -22.14
CA LYS A 132 7.24 -4.24 -21.52
C LYS A 132 5.98 -4.62 -20.75
N LYS A 133 5.79 -5.91 -20.57
CA LYS A 133 4.77 -6.48 -19.67
C LYS A 133 5.41 -6.85 -18.33
N TYR A 134 4.57 -6.95 -17.30
CA TYR A 134 5.00 -7.25 -15.93
C TYR A 134 4.51 -8.61 -15.47
N ASP A 135 5.41 -9.36 -14.85
CA ASP A 135 5.08 -10.65 -14.22
C ASP A 135 4.43 -10.44 -12.85
N LEU A 136 4.75 -9.33 -12.20
CA LEU A 136 4.18 -8.93 -10.92
C LEU A 136 3.90 -7.43 -10.91
N ILE A 137 2.70 -7.05 -10.52
CA ILE A 137 2.34 -5.68 -10.19
C ILE A 137 1.93 -5.65 -8.72
N VAL A 138 2.51 -4.76 -7.93
CA VAL A 138 2.15 -4.60 -6.51
C VAL A 138 1.67 -3.19 -6.23
N SER A 139 0.70 -3.05 -5.32
CA SER A 139 0.29 -1.75 -4.79
C SER A 139 -0.08 -1.87 -3.31
N ILE A 140 0.60 -1.09 -2.47
CA ILE A 140 0.36 -1.06 -1.03
C ILE A 140 -0.44 0.20 -0.71
N LEU A 141 -1.76 0.05 -0.56
CA LEU A 141 -2.72 1.10 -0.19
C LEU A 141 -2.85 2.27 -1.20
N THR A 142 -2.10 2.29 -2.29
CA THR A 142 -2.09 3.41 -3.26
C THR A 142 -3.21 3.31 -4.28
N LEU A 143 -3.37 2.16 -4.92
CA LEU A 143 -4.34 2.00 -6.02
C LEU A 143 -5.79 2.37 -5.63
N PRO A 144 -6.28 2.00 -4.44
CA PRO A 144 -7.63 2.39 -4.01
C PRO A 144 -7.86 3.90 -3.89
N GLU A 145 -6.78 4.67 -3.70
CA GLU A 145 -6.84 6.14 -3.53
C GLU A 145 -6.58 6.91 -4.83
N VAL A 146 -6.33 6.23 -5.95
CA VAL A 146 -6.13 6.87 -7.25
C VAL A 146 -7.37 7.68 -7.63
N GLY A 147 -7.17 8.99 -7.94
CA GLY A 147 -8.25 9.94 -8.23
C GLY A 147 -8.83 10.63 -7.00
N TRP A 148 -8.55 10.15 -5.79
CA TRP A 148 -9.07 10.76 -4.56
C TRP A 148 -8.55 12.19 -4.32
N TYR A 149 -7.31 12.45 -4.71
CA TYR A 149 -6.63 13.75 -4.55
C TYR A 149 -6.66 14.60 -5.82
N ASP A 150 -7.31 14.15 -6.90
CA ASP A 150 -7.48 14.92 -8.11
C ASP A 150 -8.45 16.11 -7.89
N THR A 151 -8.34 17.14 -8.71
CA THR A 151 -9.22 18.31 -8.67
C THR A 151 -9.80 18.56 -10.06
N PRO A 152 -11.10 18.29 -10.30
CA PRO A 152 -12.07 17.68 -9.36
C PRO A 152 -11.74 16.21 -9.02
N ARG A 153 -12.26 15.70 -7.91
CA ARG A 153 -12.10 14.28 -7.56
C ARG A 153 -12.69 13.39 -8.63
N ASP A 154 -11.93 12.36 -8.98
CA ASP A 154 -12.35 11.34 -9.94
C ASP A 154 -12.47 9.98 -9.26
N LEU A 155 -13.65 9.71 -8.70
CA LEU A 155 -13.91 8.49 -7.92
C LEU A 155 -13.80 7.20 -8.73
N GLY A 156 -14.05 7.25 -10.03
CA GLY A 156 -13.93 6.10 -10.93
C GLY A 156 -12.50 5.82 -11.41
N LYS A 157 -11.56 6.71 -11.12
CA LYS A 157 -10.20 6.61 -11.66
C LYS A 157 -9.44 5.39 -11.17
N SER A 158 -9.62 4.99 -9.91
CA SER A 158 -8.99 3.80 -9.35
C SER A 158 -9.40 2.52 -10.08
N ILE A 159 -10.64 2.43 -10.56
CA ILE A 159 -11.12 1.30 -11.36
C ILE A 159 -10.47 1.32 -12.73
N ARG A 160 -10.43 2.48 -13.41
CA ARG A 160 -9.75 2.59 -14.71
C ARG A 160 -8.26 2.30 -14.61
N ALA A 161 -7.61 2.74 -13.52
CA ALA A 161 -6.24 2.39 -13.21
C ALA A 161 -6.04 0.88 -13.09
N PHE A 162 -6.91 0.22 -12.34
CA PHE A 162 -6.89 -1.24 -12.18
C PHE A 162 -7.06 -1.97 -13.53
N GLU A 163 -8.02 -1.55 -14.36
CA GLU A 163 -8.22 -2.11 -15.70
C GLU A 163 -7.02 -1.87 -16.63
N ASN A 164 -6.33 -0.73 -16.49
CA ASN A 164 -5.08 -0.50 -17.22
C ASN A 164 -3.98 -1.45 -16.74
N LEU A 165 -3.80 -1.61 -15.43
CA LEU A 165 -2.79 -2.51 -14.87
C LEU A 165 -3.00 -3.97 -15.29
N ARG A 166 -4.24 -4.44 -15.38
CA ARG A 166 -4.54 -5.78 -15.92
C ARG A 166 -3.99 -5.98 -17.32
N LYS A 167 -4.10 -4.97 -18.19
CA LYS A 167 -3.57 -5.01 -19.56
C LYS A 167 -2.05 -5.02 -19.62
N LEU A 168 -1.36 -4.60 -18.55
CA LEU A 168 0.09 -4.57 -18.47
C LEU A 168 0.70 -5.90 -17.99
N LEU A 169 -0.11 -6.85 -17.56
CA LEU A 169 0.38 -8.17 -17.14
C LEU A 169 0.94 -8.97 -18.31
N SER A 170 2.01 -9.70 -18.04
CA SER A 170 2.49 -10.79 -18.89
C SER A 170 1.53 -12.00 -18.82
N PRO A 171 1.62 -12.96 -19.74
CA PRO A 171 0.99 -14.27 -19.55
C PRO A 171 1.46 -14.86 -18.22
N ASP A 172 0.55 -15.41 -17.40
CA ASP A 172 0.79 -15.89 -16.02
C ASP A 172 1.24 -14.79 -15.01
N GLY A 173 1.15 -13.51 -15.39
CA GLY A 173 1.39 -12.38 -14.50
C GLY A 173 0.31 -12.23 -13.44
N GLN A 174 0.65 -11.56 -12.35
CA GLN A 174 -0.32 -11.29 -11.28
C GLN A 174 -0.22 -9.87 -10.74
N ILE A 175 -1.36 -9.38 -10.25
CA ILE A 175 -1.46 -8.16 -9.45
C ILE A 175 -1.67 -8.56 -8.00
N VAL A 176 -0.90 -7.97 -7.08
CA VAL A 176 -1.09 -8.14 -5.64
C VAL A 176 -1.37 -6.77 -5.02
N LEU A 177 -2.53 -6.65 -4.39
CA LEU A 177 -3.01 -5.40 -3.82
C LEU A 177 -3.19 -5.50 -2.32
N VAL A 178 -2.83 -4.43 -1.61
CA VAL A 178 -3.26 -4.19 -0.24
C VAL A 178 -4.32 -3.09 -0.27
N VAL A 179 -5.50 -3.40 0.24
CA VAL A 179 -6.66 -2.50 0.30
C VAL A 179 -7.03 -2.27 1.76
N GLY A 180 -7.04 -1.01 2.18
CA GLY A 180 -7.56 -0.64 3.50
C GLY A 180 -9.09 -0.77 3.54
N VAL A 181 -9.61 -1.40 4.57
CA VAL A 181 -11.06 -1.54 4.77
C VAL A 181 -11.58 -0.39 5.63
N GLY A 182 -12.72 0.17 5.24
CA GLY A 182 -13.37 1.27 5.96
C GLY A 182 -13.04 2.67 5.44
N LEU A 183 -12.21 2.80 4.40
CA LEU A 183 -11.96 4.06 3.70
C LEU A 183 -13.14 4.49 2.82
N HIS A 184 -14.01 3.53 2.44
CA HIS A 184 -15.16 3.74 1.56
C HIS A 184 -14.80 4.37 0.20
N THR A 185 -13.62 4.03 -0.33
CA THR A 185 -13.25 4.40 -1.70
C THR A 185 -14.12 3.66 -2.71
N GLN A 186 -14.24 4.20 -3.92
CA GLN A 186 -14.97 3.50 -4.99
C GLN A 186 -14.37 2.12 -5.26
N PHE A 187 -13.05 1.98 -5.17
CA PHE A 187 -12.36 0.71 -5.32
C PHE A 187 -12.78 -0.29 -4.24
N GLU A 188 -12.76 0.12 -2.97
CA GLU A 188 -13.21 -0.72 -1.85
C GLU A 188 -14.68 -1.13 -2.01
N MET A 189 -15.54 -0.22 -2.44
CA MET A 189 -16.95 -0.52 -2.70
C MET A 189 -17.14 -1.55 -3.83
N SER A 190 -16.30 -1.47 -4.87
CA SER A 190 -16.29 -2.47 -5.96
C SER A 190 -15.83 -3.86 -5.50
N VAL A 191 -14.86 -3.91 -4.58
CA VAL A 191 -14.44 -5.16 -3.93
C VAL A 191 -15.56 -5.72 -3.04
N ARG A 192 -16.20 -4.87 -2.23
CA ARG A 192 -17.34 -5.27 -1.38
C ARG A 192 -18.52 -5.80 -2.19
N GLY A 193 -18.82 -5.15 -3.30
CA GLY A 193 -19.89 -5.54 -4.24
C GLY A 193 -19.52 -6.67 -5.17
N LYS A 194 -18.32 -7.28 -5.03
CA LYS A 194 -17.80 -8.35 -5.90
C LYS A 194 -17.73 -7.98 -7.38
N THR A 195 -17.63 -6.68 -7.70
CA THR A 195 -17.34 -6.22 -9.07
C THR A 195 -15.84 -6.43 -9.39
N ILE A 196 -14.99 -6.39 -8.36
CA ILE A 196 -13.59 -6.81 -8.44
C ILE A 196 -13.45 -8.05 -7.57
N GLU A 197 -13.14 -9.17 -8.21
CA GLU A 197 -12.91 -10.45 -7.56
C GLU A 197 -11.42 -10.78 -7.56
N PHE A 198 -10.96 -11.46 -6.51
CA PHE A 198 -9.59 -11.91 -6.37
C PHE A 198 -9.54 -13.44 -6.49
N ASP A 199 -8.55 -13.94 -7.22
CA ASP A 199 -8.28 -15.39 -7.28
C ASP A 199 -7.87 -15.95 -5.91
N LYS A 200 -7.16 -15.14 -5.13
CA LYS A 200 -6.77 -15.42 -3.76
C LYS A 200 -6.85 -14.16 -2.94
N GLN A 201 -7.41 -14.25 -1.73
CA GLN A 201 -7.49 -13.13 -0.81
C GLN A 201 -7.34 -13.60 0.64
N GLY A 202 -6.85 -12.70 1.48
CA GLY A 202 -6.78 -12.88 2.92
C GLY A 202 -6.96 -11.53 3.61
N TYR A 203 -7.31 -11.57 4.86
CA TYR A 203 -7.62 -10.39 5.65
C TYR A 203 -6.78 -10.33 6.90
N MET A 204 -6.38 -9.13 7.30
CA MET A 204 -5.76 -8.88 8.58
C MET A 204 -6.59 -7.86 9.36
N ARG A 205 -6.81 -8.12 10.64
CA ARG A 205 -7.50 -7.23 11.57
C ARG A 205 -6.53 -6.68 12.60
N HIS A 206 -6.58 -5.37 12.80
CA HIS A 206 -5.85 -4.71 13.87
C HIS A 206 -6.47 -5.05 15.24
N LEU A 207 -5.64 -5.43 16.19
CA LEU A 207 -6.06 -5.72 17.57
C LEU A 207 -5.79 -4.50 18.47
N LYS A 208 -4.52 -4.27 18.81
CA LYS A 208 -4.07 -3.12 19.61
C LYS A 208 -2.59 -2.83 19.34
N GLY A 209 -2.20 -1.57 19.44
CA GLY A 209 -0.80 -1.15 19.24
C GLY A 209 -0.31 -1.51 17.84
N TYR A 210 0.67 -2.40 17.73
CA TYR A 210 1.20 -2.93 16.46
C TYR A 210 0.66 -4.32 16.13
N MET A 211 -0.19 -4.92 16.97
CA MET A 211 -0.62 -6.32 16.85
C MET A 211 -1.74 -6.47 15.84
N TRP A 212 -1.57 -7.43 14.96
CA TRP A 212 -2.54 -7.81 13.92
C TRP A 212 -2.76 -9.31 13.95
N GLN A 213 -3.91 -9.73 13.47
CA GLN A 213 -4.30 -11.13 13.37
C GLN A 213 -4.94 -11.38 12.01
N GLU A 214 -4.63 -12.55 11.42
CA GLU A 214 -5.39 -13.05 10.28
C GLU A 214 -6.86 -13.24 10.67
N ALA A 215 -7.76 -12.87 9.76
CA ALA A 215 -9.18 -12.78 10.05
C ALA A 215 -10.01 -13.13 8.82
N ASP A 216 -11.31 -13.36 9.03
CA ASP A 216 -12.27 -13.50 7.96
C ASP A 216 -12.86 -12.16 7.53
N TRP A 217 -13.49 -12.13 6.36
CA TRP A 217 -14.21 -10.94 5.88
C TRP A 217 -15.22 -10.40 6.91
N LYS A 218 -15.97 -11.30 7.58
CA LYS A 218 -16.95 -10.92 8.61
C LYS A 218 -16.35 -10.10 9.77
N ASP A 219 -15.05 -10.30 10.06
CA ASP A 219 -14.37 -9.66 11.18
C ASP A 219 -13.80 -8.28 10.82
N VAL A 220 -13.64 -8.01 9.52
CA VAL A 220 -13.05 -6.75 9.01
C VAL A 220 -14.05 -5.86 8.27
N LYS A 221 -15.17 -6.38 7.78
CA LYS A 221 -16.11 -5.65 6.92
C LYS A 221 -16.69 -4.36 7.55
N ASP A 222 -16.82 -4.32 8.86
CA ASP A 222 -17.44 -3.22 9.62
C ASP A 222 -16.40 -2.40 10.42
N VAL A 223 -15.10 -2.64 10.21
CA VAL A 223 -14.06 -1.81 10.85
C VAL A 223 -14.09 -0.40 10.30
N LYS A 224 -13.83 0.56 11.17
CA LYS A 224 -13.77 1.97 10.80
C LYS A 224 -12.32 2.38 10.54
N TYR A 225 -12.14 3.23 9.55
CA TYR A 225 -10.87 3.92 9.34
C TYR A 225 -10.68 5.01 10.40
N ASP A 226 -9.53 4.99 11.09
CA ASP A 226 -9.22 6.05 12.05
C ASP A 226 -8.63 7.26 11.32
N LYS A 227 -9.46 8.30 11.16
CA LYS A 227 -9.03 9.57 10.55
C LYS A 227 -8.08 10.37 11.43
N SER A 228 -8.09 10.15 12.75
CA SER A 228 -7.28 10.90 13.70
C SER A 228 -5.80 10.44 13.69
N VAL A 229 -5.59 9.18 13.38
CA VAL A 229 -4.28 8.57 13.08
C VAL A 229 -4.52 7.74 11.83
N PRO A 230 -4.21 8.30 10.63
CA PRO A 230 -4.54 7.65 9.37
C PRO A 230 -4.09 6.19 9.35
N THR A 231 -5.02 5.27 9.66
CA THR A 231 -4.76 3.84 9.70
C THR A 231 -6.03 3.07 9.42
N ALA A 232 -5.92 2.04 8.61
CA ALA A 232 -6.98 1.06 8.43
C ALA A 232 -6.90 0.04 9.57
N HIS A 233 -8.03 -0.24 10.22
CA HIS A 233 -8.12 -1.28 11.26
C HIS A 233 -8.40 -2.67 10.69
N GLY A 234 -8.57 -2.75 9.38
CA GLY A 234 -8.66 -3.98 8.61
C GLY A 234 -8.02 -3.77 7.25
N ILE A 235 -7.34 -4.77 6.75
CA ILE A 235 -6.82 -4.79 5.38
C ILE A 235 -7.21 -6.08 4.68
N LEU A 236 -7.40 -5.96 3.37
CA LEU A 236 -7.46 -7.08 2.44
C LEU A 236 -6.13 -7.12 1.68
N ILE A 237 -5.58 -8.31 1.54
CA ILE A 237 -4.46 -8.59 0.65
C ILE A 237 -4.97 -9.57 -0.40
N GLY A 238 -5.09 -9.10 -1.63
CA GLY A 238 -5.69 -9.85 -2.73
C GLY A 238 -4.74 -10.03 -3.90
N THR A 239 -4.85 -11.18 -4.56
CA THR A 239 -4.11 -11.51 -5.77
C THR A 239 -5.08 -11.75 -6.92
N ILE A 240 -4.80 -11.13 -8.08
CA ILE A 240 -5.51 -11.33 -9.33
C ILE A 240 -4.49 -11.79 -10.35
N ARG A 241 -4.81 -12.84 -11.10
CA ARG A 241 -3.98 -13.39 -12.15
C ARG A 241 -4.55 -13.07 -13.52
N THR A 242 -3.69 -13.09 -14.52
CA THR A 242 -4.14 -13.14 -15.92
C THR A 242 -4.94 -14.43 -16.11
N GLU A 243 -6.13 -14.33 -16.72
CA GLU A 243 -6.84 -15.54 -17.14
C GLU A 243 -5.89 -16.33 -18.04
N ARG A 244 -5.67 -17.59 -17.71
CA ARG A 244 -4.98 -18.49 -18.62
C ARG A 244 -5.83 -18.52 -19.88
N SER A 245 -5.30 -18.03 -21.00
CA SER A 245 -5.90 -18.33 -22.27
C SER A 245 -6.02 -19.86 -22.33
N SER A 246 -7.23 -20.36 -22.21
CA SER A 246 -7.51 -21.76 -22.53
C SER A 246 -7.12 -21.94 -23.99
N SER A 247 -5.85 -22.36 -24.18
CA SER A 247 -5.41 -22.84 -25.48
C SER A 247 -6.24 -24.07 -25.79
N ALA A 248 -7.21 -23.87 -26.69
CA ALA A 248 -7.93 -24.93 -27.34
C ALA A 248 -6.97 -25.82 -28.15
#